data_77b359e88f7065cfff95fb1321f94cca
#
_entry.id   77b359e88f7065cfff95fb1321f94cca
#
_cell.length_a   1.000
_cell.length_b   1.000
_cell.length_c   1.000
_cell.angle_alpha   90.00
_cell.angle_beta   90.00
_cell.angle_gamma   90.00
#
_symmetry.space_group_name_H-M   'P 1'
#
loop_
_entity.id
_entity.type
_entity.pdbx_description
1 polymer ?
#
loop_
_entity_poly.entity_id
_entity_poly.type
_entity_poly.pdbx_seq_one_letter_code
_entity_poly.pdbx_strand_id
1 'polypeptide(L)' 'SNNIELPSYHSTEDNKSNEFVCTLNINNMTVEAKHVQKKISEQLAAKKALAVITK' A
#
# COMPACT_ATOMS: atom_id res chain seq x y z
N SER A 1 7.92 5.13 -25.98
CA SER A 1 6.98 4.52 -25.07
C SER A 1 7.09 5.14 -23.69
N ASN A 2 6.00 5.16 -23.02
CA ASN A 2 5.93 5.74 -21.71
C ASN A 2 6.37 4.76 -20.66
N ASN A 3 7.40 5.12 -19.94
CA ASN A 3 7.84 4.29 -18.83
C ASN A 3 7.02 4.59 -17.61
N ILE A 4 5.82 4.03 -17.58
CA ILE A 4 4.98 4.17 -16.42
C ILE A 4 5.33 3.07 -15.47
N GLU A 5 5.85 3.45 -14.32
CA GLU A 5 6.15 2.48 -13.28
C GLU A 5 4.86 2.08 -12.59
N LEU A 6 4.58 0.79 -12.62
CA LEU A 6 3.42 0.28 -11.92
C LEU A 6 3.72 0.27 -10.44
N PRO A 7 2.70 0.56 -9.60
CA PRO A 7 2.90 0.48 -8.16
C PRO A 7 3.27 -0.95 -7.74
N SER A 8 4.16 -1.03 -6.79
CA SER A 8 4.59 -2.31 -6.28
C SER A 8 3.95 -2.54 -4.91
N TYR A 9 3.16 -3.60 -4.81
CA TYR A 9 2.50 -3.96 -3.57
C TYR A 9 3.29 -5.04 -2.85
N HIS A 10 3.34 -4.92 -1.55
CA HIS A 10 3.95 -5.94 -0.72
C HIS A 10 3.11 -6.09 0.54
N SER A 11 2.61 -7.30 0.76
CA SER A 11 1.79 -7.59 1.92
C SER A 11 2.49 -8.56 2.83
N THR A 12 2.51 -8.26 4.11
CA THR A 12 3.03 -9.16 5.11
C THR A 12 2.03 -9.26 6.26
N GLU A 13 2.13 -10.33 7.02
CA GLU A 13 1.26 -10.53 8.15
C GLU A 13 2.04 -10.28 9.43
N ASP A 14 1.49 -9.46 10.31
CA ASP A 14 2.09 -9.21 11.61
C ASP A 14 1.49 -10.18 12.61
N ASN A 15 2.26 -11.20 12.97
CA ASN A 15 1.78 -12.23 13.87
C ASN A 15 1.51 -11.75 15.28
N LYS A 16 2.11 -10.63 15.66
CA LYS A 16 1.92 -10.11 17.00
C LYS A 16 0.58 -9.45 17.18
N SER A 17 0.11 -8.73 16.16
CA SER A 17 -1.15 -8.00 16.26
C SER A 17 -2.23 -8.62 15.40
N ASN A 18 -1.92 -9.70 14.67
CA ASN A 18 -2.86 -10.33 13.73
C ASN A 18 -3.35 -9.36 12.68
N GLU A 19 -2.50 -8.43 12.29
CA GLU A 19 -2.84 -7.46 11.26
C GLU A 19 -2.01 -7.69 10.02
N PHE A 20 -2.57 -7.29 8.89
CA PHE A 20 -1.83 -7.32 7.63
C PHE A 20 -1.27 -5.94 7.36
N VAL A 21 0.00 -5.90 6.99
CA VAL A 21 0.67 -4.65 6.64
C VAL A 21 0.84 -4.64 5.12
N CYS A 22 0.24 -3.68 4.48
CA CYS A 22 0.37 -3.52 3.05
C CYS A 22 1.25 -2.31 2.76
N THR A 23 2.32 -2.53 2.02
CA THR A 23 3.24 -1.47 1.65
C THR A 23 3.15 -1.26 0.14
N LEU A 24 2.97 -0.01 -0.25
CA LEU A 24 2.85 0.36 -1.65
C LEU A 24 3.93 1.36 -2.01
N ASN A 25 4.73 1.02 -3.01
CA ASN A 25 5.77 1.92 -3.52
C ASN A 25 5.32 2.53 -4.82
N ILE A 26 5.30 3.87 -4.87
CA ILE A 26 4.91 4.57 -6.07
C ILE A 26 5.64 5.92 -6.11
N ASN A 27 6.22 6.24 -7.26
CA ASN A 27 6.90 7.53 -7.50
C ASN A 27 7.91 7.88 -6.41
N ASN A 28 8.75 6.91 -6.06
CA ASN A 28 9.76 7.08 -5.02
C ASN A 28 9.18 7.35 -3.64
N MET A 29 7.90 7.05 -3.47
CA MET A 29 7.23 7.19 -2.19
C MET A 29 6.76 5.84 -1.70
N THR A 30 6.73 5.69 -0.40
CA THR A 30 6.24 4.46 0.22
C THR A 30 5.07 4.80 1.13
N VAL A 31 3.94 4.16 0.89
CA VAL A 31 2.79 4.28 1.79
C VAL A 31 2.52 2.92 2.41
N GLU A 32 2.02 2.96 3.62
CA GLU A 32 1.82 1.74 4.39
C GLU A 32 0.49 1.81 5.09
N ALA A 33 -0.20 0.67 5.15
CA ALA A 33 -1.48 0.59 5.85
C ALA A 33 -1.57 -0.75 6.55
N LYS A 34 -2.19 -0.74 7.72
CA LYS A 34 -2.40 -1.94 8.52
C LYS A 34 -3.88 -2.14 8.78
N HIS A 35 -4.31 -3.39 8.72
CA HIS A 35 -5.68 -3.74 9.06
C HIS A 35 -5.75 -5.23 9.34
N VAL A 36 -6.72 -5.64 10.15
CA VAL A 36 -6.91 -7.06 10.46
C VAL A 36 -7.36 -7.84 9.23
N GLN A 37 -7.91 -7.18 8.24
CA GLN A 37 -8.29 -7.81 6.98
C GLN A 37 -7.34 -7.37 5.89
N LYS A 38 -6.76 -8.36 5.20
CA LYS A 38 -5.78 -8.07 4.16
C LYS A 38 -6.36 -7.19 3.06
N LYS A 39 -7.58 -7.51 2.63
CA LYS A 39 -8.22 -6.76 1.56
C LYS A 39 -8.37 -5.29 1.91
N ILE A 40 -8.74 -5.01 3.16
CA ILE A 40 -8.92 -3.64 3.58
C ILE A 40 -7.59 -2.92 3.72
N SER A 41 -6.54 -3.62 4.17
CA SER A 41 -5.23 -2.99 4.25
C SER A 41 -4.74 -2.57 2.87
N GLU A 42 -5.00 -3.39 1.85
CA GLU A 42 -4.65 -3.03 0.48
C GLU A 42 -5.43 -1.83 -0.01
N GLN A 43 -6.72 -1.77 0.32
CA GLN A 43 -7.55 -0.63 -0.06
C GLN A 43 -7.08 0.65 0.63
N LEU A 44 -6.71 0.55 1.89
CA LEU A 44 -6.21 1.70 2.63
C LEU A 44 -4.89 2.21 2.04
N ALA A 45 -3.99 1.30 1.68
CA ALA A 45 -2.73 1.69 1.07
C ALA A 45 -2.96 2.39 -0.27
N ALA A 46 -3.85 1.83 -1.09
CA ALA A 46 -4.19 2.44 -2.37
C ALA A 46 -4.81 3.82 -2.18
N LYS A 47 -5.68 3.96 -1.19
CA LYS A 47 -6.31 5.24 -0.91
C LYS A 47 -5.30 6.28 -0.49
N LYS A 48 -4.35 5.89 0.34
CA LYS A 48 -3.29 6.81 0.75
C LYS A 48 -2.42 7.23 -0.44
N ALA A 49 -2.12 6.29 -1.32
CA ALA A 49 -1.34 6.60 -2.50
C ALA A 49 -2.06 7.58 -3.41
N LEU A 50 -3.36 7.40 -3.60
CA LEU A 50 -4.16 8.32 -4.40
C LEU A 50 -4.16 9.72 -3.81
N ALA A 51 -4.29 9.82 -2.49
CA ALA A 51 -4.29 11.12 -1.84
C ALA A 51 -2.97 11.85 -2.07
N VAL A 52 -1.87 11.11 -2.13
CA VAL A 52 -0.57 11.72 -2.38
C VAL A 52 -0.44 12.14 -3.86
N ILE A 53 -0.91 11.30 -4.76
CA ILE A 53 -0.76 11.57 -6.19
C ILE A 53 -1.63 12.74 -6.64
N THR A 54 -2.81 12.86 -6.08
CA THR A 54 -3.78 13.87 -6.52
C THR A 54 -3.55 15.24 -5.92
N LYS A 55 -2.55 15.40 -5.14
CA LYS A 55 -2.27 16.72 -4.56
C LYS A 55 -1.79 17.74 -5.56
#